data_989a32008f33c2b7393c6f343af21056
#
_entry.id   989a32008f33c2b7393c6f343af21056
#
_cell.length_a   1.000
_cell.length_b   1.000
_cell.length_c   1.000
_cell.angle_alpha   90.00
_cell.angle_beta   90.00
_cell.angle_gamma   90.00
#
_symmetry.space_group_name_H-M   'P 1'
#
loop_
_entity.id
_entity.type
_entity.pdbx_description
1 polymer ?
#
loop_
_entity_poly.entity_id
_entity_poly.type
_entity_poly.pdbx_seq_one_letter_code
_entity_poly.pdbx_strand_id
1 'polypeptide(L)' 'MNKLDRFLTQVGGRFSTLTLKEGSSNKDYCAQFVGASPQYVTFNDVSTGLDRKVSRKRIVYARVGNARYRAR' A
#
# COMPACT_ATOMS: atom_id res chain seq x y z
N MET A 1 3.36 11.60 12.82
CA MET A 1 3.34 10.61 11.72
C MET A 1 2.09 9.76 11.89
N ASN A 2 1.29 9.61 10.83
CA ASN A 2 0.07 8.81 10.92
C ASN A 2 0.38 7.32 10.79
N LYS A 3 -0.65 6.49 10.95
CA LYS A 3 -0.46 5.03 10.95
C LYS A 3 0.11 4.52 9.63
N LEU A 4 -0.38 5.05 8.52
CA LEU A 4 0.06 4.60 7.21
C LEU A 4 1.54 4.94 6.98
N ASP A 5 1.94 6.17 7.29
CA ASP A 5 3.34 6.57 7.12
C ASP A 5 4.27 5.75 8.01
N ARG A 6 3.82 5.44 9.22
CA ARG A 6 4.59 4.61 10.13
C ARG A 6 4.78 3.21 9.56
N PHE A 7 3.70 2.65 9.01
CA PHE A 7 3.76 1.34 8.36
C PHE A 7 4.72 1.36 7.16
N LEU A 8 4.60 2.38 6.29
CA LEU A 8 5.47 2.48 5.11
C LEU A 8 6.94 2.60 5.49
N THR A 9 7.23 3.37 6.53
CA THR A 9 8.60 3.49 7.02
C THR A 9 9.11 2.15 7.55
N GLN A 10 8.28 1.43 8.28
CA GLN A 10 8.65 0.16 8.88
C GLN A 10 8.95 -0.91 7.84
N VAL A 11 8.15 -0.99 6.78
CA VAL A 11 8.30 -2.06 5.80
C VAL A 11 9.29 -1.72 4.69
N GLY A 12 9.55 -0.44 4.44
CA GLY A 12 10.49 -0.02 3.40
C GLY A 12 10.12 -0.58 2.05
N GLY A 13 11.10 -1.13 1.34
CA GLY A 13 10.90 -1.69 0.01
C GLY A 13 10.60 -3.17 -0.03
N ARG A 14 10.19 -3.76 1.09
CA ARG A 14 9.86 -5.19 1.11
C ARG A 14 8.53 -5.45 0.38
N PHE A 15 8.38 -6.66 -0.14
CA PHE A 15 7.12 -7.07 -0.77
C PHE A 15 6.00 -7.12 0.26
N SER A 16 4.85 -6.60 -0.11
CA SER A 16 3.70 -6.58 0.77
C SER A 16 2.44 -6.99 0.03
N THR A 17 1.45 -7.46 0.80
CA THR A 17 0.10 -7.60 0.28
C THR A 17 -0.60 -6.28 0.53
N LEU A 18 -1.16 -5.69 -0.53
CA LEU A 18 -1.84 -4.41 -0.47
C LEU A 18 -3.26 -4.58 -0.97
N THR A 19 -4.24 -4.18 -0.16
CA THR A 19 -5.65 -4.24 -0.54
C THR A 19 -6.15 -2.83 -0.80
N LEU A 20 -6.64 -2.62 -2.01
CA LEU A 20 -7.19 -1.34 -2.44
C LEU A 20 -8.71 -1.44 -2.62
N LYS A 21 -9.39 -0.37 -2.27
CA LYS A 21 -10.81 -0.25 -2.57
C LYS A 21 -10.97 0.14 -4.03
N GLU A 22 -11.75 -0.65 -4.77
CA GLU A 22 -12.02 -0.41 -6.19
C GLU A 22 -13.54 -0.46 -6.39
N GLY A 23 -14.17 0.73 -6.45
CA GLY A 23 -15.61 0.81 -6.51
C GLY A 23 -16.24 0.25 -5.25
N SER A 24 -17.10 -0.74 -5.40
CA SER A 24 -17.78 -1.38 -4.27
C SER A 24 -17.07 -2.63 -3.77
N SER A 25 -15.91 -2.97 -4.33
CA SER A 25 -15.17 -4.17 -3.95
C SER A 25 -13.73 -3.81 -3.59
N ASN A 26 -12.99 -4.80 -3.09
CA ASN A 26 -11.59 -4.65 -2.76
C ASN A 26 -10.77 -5.58 -3.65
N LYS A 27 -9.55 -5.16 -3.96
CA LYS A 27 -8.65 -5.98 -4.76
C LYS A 27 -7.29 -6.02 -4.10
N ASP A 28 -6.70 -7.22 -4.06
CA ASP A 28 -5.37 -7.42 -3.48
C ASP A 28 -4.29 -7.35 -4.55
N TYR A 29 -3.17 -6.74 -4.16
CA TYR A 29 -2.00 -6.63 -5.01
C TYR A 29 -0.79 -7.13 -4.25
N CYS A 30 0.17 -7.69 -4.98
CA CYS A 30 1.51 -7.87 -4.45
C CYS A 30 2.28 -6.59 -4.80
N ALA A 31 2.69 -5.85 -3.80
CA ALA A 31 3.21 -4.50 -3.98
C ALA A 31 4.58 -4.34 -3.34
N GLN A 32 5.35 -3.44 -3.93
CA GLN A 32 6.60 -2.98 -3.33
C GLN A 32 6.51 -1.46 -3.30
N PHE A 33 6.46 -0.88 -2.10
CA PHE A 33 6.27 0.56 -1.99
C PHE A 33 7.53 1.29 -2.43
N VAL A 34 7.36 2.35 -3.24
CA VAL A 34 8.47 3.12 -3.78
C VAL A 34 8.44 4.58 -3.33
N GLY A 35 7.31 5.08 -2.90
CA GLY A 35 7.25 6.46 -2.42
C GLY A 35 5.88 6.83 -1.92
N ALA A 36 5.82 7.99 -1.26
CA ALA A 36 4.57 8.51 -0.73
C ALA A 36 4.62 10.03 -0.68
N SER A 37 3.46 10.63 -0.87
CA SER A 37 3.23 12.04 -0.69
C SER A 37 2.05 12.23 0.27
N PRO A 38 1.69 13.48 0.65
CA PRO A 38 0.58 13.65 1.57
C PRO A 38 -0.75 13.05 1.11
N GLN A 39 -0.94 12.92 -0.21
CA GLN A 39 -2.22 12.47 -0.78
C GLN A 39 -2.15 11.12 -1.45
N TYR A 40 -0.96 10.67 -1.84
CA TYR A 40 -0.81 9.49 -2.69
C TYR A 40 0.26 8.55 -2.14
N VAL A 41 0.18 7.30 -2.59
CA VAL A 41 1.23 6.30 -2.38
C VAL A 41 1.56 5.72 -3.74
N THR A 42 2.85 5.56 -4.03
CA THR A 42 3.32 4.92 -5.24
C THR A 42 3.89 3.56 -4.89
N PHE A 43 3.46 2.54 -5.60
CA PHE A 43 3.97 1.19 -5.38
C PHE A 43 4.23 0.52 -6.74
N ASN A 44 5.18 -0.40 -6.75
CA ASN A 44 5.38 -1.26 -7.90
C ASN A 44 4.44 -2.45 -7.78
N ASP A 45 3.60 -2.64 -8.80
CA ASP A 45 2.71 -3.79 -8.89
C ASP A 45 3.55 -4.96 -9.41
N VAL A 46 3.90 -5.88 -8.53
CA VAL A 46 4.85 -6.94 -8.85
C VAL A 46 4.35 -7.81 -10.00
N SER A 47 3.04 -8.02 -10.10
CA SER A 47 2.50 -8.88 -11.16
C SER A 47 2.64 -8.31 -12.56
N THR A 48 2.69 -6.98 -12.69
CA THR A 48 2.83 -6.32 -13.99
C THR A 48 4.19 -5.65 -14.18
N GLY A 49 4.91 -5.41 -13.09
CA GLY A 49 6.16 -4.67 -13.10
C GLY A 49 5.99 -3.17 -13.24
N LEU A 50 4.76 -2.67 -13.22
CA LEU A 50 4.48 -1.24 -13.42
C LEU A 50 4.29 -0.53 -12.09
N ASP A 51 4.78 0.72 -12.03
CA ASP A 51 4.50 1.57 -10.88
C ASP A 51 3.09 2.13 -10.98
N ARG A 52 2.40 2.14 -9.84
CA ARG A 52 1.05 2.67 -9.73
C ARG A 52 1.01 3.72 -8.63
N LYS A 53 0.27 4.79 -8.87
CA LYS A 53 0.06 5.86 -7.92
C LYS A 53 -1.41 5.84 -7.52
N VAL A 54 -1.67 5.70 -6.22
CA VAL A 54 -3.05 5.61 -5.73
C VAL A 54 -3.27 6.58 -4.59
N SER A 55 -4.51 7.05 -4.46
CA SER A 55 -4.89 7.87 -3.32
C SER A 55 -4.76 7.06 -2.03
N ARG A 56 -4.26 7.69 -0.97
CA ARG A 56 -4.18 7.06 0.34
C ARG A 56 -5.54 6.57 0.83
N LYS A 57 -6.62 7.24 0.42
CA LYS A 57 -7.98 6.87 0.82
C LYS A 57 -8.41 5.53 0.29
N ARG A 58 -7.77 5.05 -0.77
CA ARG A 58 -8.10 3.75 -1.35
C ARG A 58 -7.42 2.58 -0.65
N ILE A 59 -6.43 2.86 0.20
CA ILE A 59 -5.70 1.78 0.89
C ILE A 59 -6.51 1.31 2.08
N VAL A 60 -6.99 0.07 1.99
CA VAL A 60 -7.82 -0.55 3.02
C VAL A 60 -6.96 -1.32 4.01
N TYR A 61 -5.96 -2.03 3.50
CA TYR A 61 -5.17 -2.95 4.29
C TYR A 61 -3.82 -3.19 3.61
N ALA A 62 -2.78 -3.39 4.39
CA ALA A 62 -1.48 -3.82 3.88
C ALA A 62 -0.78 -4.66 4.93
N ARG A 63 0.02 -5.61 4.50
CA ARG A 63 0.72 -6.50 5.42
C ARG A 63 2.09 -6.93 4.87
N VAL A 64 3.08 -6.93 5.76
CA VAL A 64 4.39 -7.53 5.51
C VAL A 64 4.76 -8.32 6.77
N GLY A 65 4.71 -9.65 6.69
CA GLY A 65 4.99 -10.48 7.85
C GLY A 65 4.02 -10.16 9.00
N ASN A 66 4.57 -9.73 10.13
CA ASN A 66 3.76 -9.35 11.29
C ASN A 66 3.37 -7.87 11.31
N ALA A 67 3.94 -7.08 10.42
CA ALA A 67 3.59 -5.67 10.30
C ALA A 67 2.32 -5.52 9.48
N ARG A 68 1.38 -4.71 9.96
CA ARG A 68 0.12 -4.50 9.26
C ARG A 68 -0.35 -3.08 9.37
N TYR A 69 -1.08 -2.68 8.34
CA TYR A 69 -1.83 -1.42 8.34
C TYR A 69 -3.28 -1.74 8.00
N ARG A 70 -4.19 -1.16 8.75
CA ARG A 70 -5.62 -1.25 8.47
C ARG A 70 -6.20 0.15 8.57
N ALA A 71 -6.96 0.54 7.55
CA ALA A 71 -7.50 1.89 7.49
C ALA A 71 -8.49 2.19 8.61
N ARG A 72 -9.17 1.20 9.15
CA ARG A 72 -10.13 1.41 10.26
C ARG A 72 -10.16 0.22 11.19
#